data_a8e6a46d7901c8d1832cf2d4a42c2bab
#
_entry.id   a8e6a46d7901c8d1832cf2d4a42c2bab
#
_cell.length_a   1.000
_cell.length_b   1.000
_cell.length_c   1.000
_cell.angle_alpha   90.00
_cell.angle_beta   90.00
_cell.angle_gamma   90.00
#
_symmetry.space_group_name_H-M   'P 1'
#
loop_
_entity.id
_entity.type
_entity.pdbx_description
1 polymer ?
#
loop_
_entity_poly.entity_id
_entity_poly.type
_entity_poly.pdbx_seq_one_letter_code
_entity_poly.pdbx_strand_id
1 'polypeptide(L)'
;MRLAVDDMCFACGRKNPIGLRLEFHFDGDDYVTAFEVRPEYQGWAGIVHGGLLATALDETMARLLWEKEIEAITGRLEIRYRKPVKIGERLEIRGRITRRRSPVVETVAEARGTGGEVVAEAKAVSMEV
;
A
#
# COMPACT_ATOMS: atom_id res chain seq x y z
N MET A 1 8.91 -13.44 -17.11
CA MET A 1 7.71 -13.72 -16.29
C MET A 1 6.65 -12.69 -16.64
N ARG A 2 5.42 -13.13 -16.74
CA ARG A 2 4.28 -12.20 -16.90
C ARG A 2 3.42 -12.29 -15.67
N LEU A 3 3.07 -11.12 -15.14
CA LEU A 3 2.18 -11.05 -13.99
C LEU A 3 0.73 -11.12 -14.47
N ALA A 4 -0.12 -11.67 -13.64
CA ALA A 4 -1.56 -11.74 -13.90
C ALA A 4 -2.34 -11.31 -12.67
N VAL A 5 -3.45 -10.66 -12.90
CA VAL A 5 -4.35 -10.21 -11.82
C VAL A 5 -5.65 -11.00 -11.97
N ASP A 6 -6.08 -11.60 -10.85
CA ASP A 6 -7.43 -12.15 -10.73
C ASP A 6 -8.11 -11.46 -9.55
N ASP A 7 -9.24 -11.72 -9.15
CA ASP A 7 -9.91 -10.98 -8.08
C ASP A 7 -9.58 -11.51 -6.67
N MET A 8 -8.46 -12.20 -6.51
CA MET A 8 -8.08 -12.85 -5.25
C MET A 8 -6.91 -12.21 -4.52
N CYS A 9 -6.40 -11.06 -4.97
CA CYS A 9 -5.35 -10.37 -4.24
C CYS A 9 -5.78 -10.11 -2.80
N PHE A 10 -4.91 -10.40 -1.84
CA PHE A 10 -5.22 -10.19 -0.43
C PHE A 10 -5.51 -8.70 -0.13
N ALA A 11 -4.81 -7.79 -0.78
CA ALA A 11 -4.97 -6.36 -0.50
C ALA A 11 -6.09 -5.71 -1.30
N CYS A 12 -6.26 -6.05 -2.58
CA CYS A 12 -7.21 -5.34 -3.44
C CYS A 12 -8.22 -6.24 -4.16
N GLY A 13 -8.15 -7.56 -4.02
CA GLY A 13 -9.06 -8.48 -4.70
C GLY A 13 -10.47 -8.42 -4.16
N ARG A 14 -11.44 -8.17 -5.04
CA ARG A 14 -12.85 -8.04 -4.63
C ARG A 14 -13.46 -9.36 -4.17
N LYS A 15 -12.94 -10.48 -4.66
CA LYS A 15 -13.46 -11.82 -4.35
C LYS A 15 -12.77 -12.48 -3.18
N ASN A 16 -11.71 -11.87 -2.65
CA ASN A 16 -11.04 -12.46 -1.49
C ASN A 16 -11.86 -12.19 -0.22
N PRO A 17 -12.41 -13.24 0.41
CA PRO A 17 -13.32 -13.03 1.56
C PRO A 17 -12.63 -12.46 2.79
N ILE A 18 -11.31 -12.59 2.90
CA ILE A 18 -10.54 -12.05 4.03
C ILE A 18 -9.68 -10.86 3.63
N GLY A 19 -9.81 -10.36 2.41
CA GLY A 19 -8.97 -9.30 1.90
C GLY A 19 -9.36 -7.91 2.39
N LEU A 20 -8.46 -6.98 2.17
CA LEU A 20 -8.66 -5.57 2.54
C LEU A 20 -9.62 -4.86 1.57
N ARG A 21 -9.70 -5.34 0.35
CA ARG A 21 -10.54 -4.77 -0.72
C ARG A 21 -10.26 -3.28 -0.93
N LEU A 22 -8.99 -2.91 -0.96
CA LEU A 22 -8.57 -1.54 -1.19
C LEU A 22 -8.99 -1.08 -2.58
N GLU A 23 -9.49 0.13 -2.66
CA GLU A 23 -9.83 0.79 -3.92
C GLU A 23 -8.92 1.98 -4.12
N PHE A 24 -8.46 2.18 -5.36
CA PHE A 24 -7.46 3.18 -5.68
C PHE A 24 -7.95 4.14 -6.74
N HIS A 25 -7.41 5.35 -6.71
CA HIS A 25 -7.60 6.34 -7.77
C HIS A 25 -6.35 7.22 -7.87
N PHE A 26 -6.17 7.86 -9.02
CA PHE A 26 -5.11 8.85 -9.20
C PHE A 26 -5.60 10.23 -8.74
N ASP A 27 -4.72 10.93 -8.05
CA ASP A 27 -4.86 12.34 -7.70
C ASP A 27 -3.58 13.03 -8.19
N GLY A 28 -3.63 13.58 -9.41
CA GLY A 28 -2.41 14.00 -10.10
C GLY A 28 -1.51 12.80 -10.37
N ASP A 29 -0.27 12.88 -9.93
CA ASP A 29 0.70 11.79 -10.06
C ASP A 29 0.65 10.81 -8.88
N ASP A 30 -0.10 11.15 -7.84
CA ASP A 30 -0.24 10.29 -6.67
C ASP A 30 -1.29 9.22 -6.90
N TYR A 31 -1.00 8.01 -6.46
CA TYR A 31 -1.94 6.89 -6.43
C TYR A 31 -2.45 6.76 -5.00
N VAL A 32 -3.76 6.80 -4.83
CA VAL A 32 -4.35 7.04 -3.51
C VAL A 32 -5.38 5.96 -3.18
N THR A 33 -5.36 5.52 -1.93
CA THR A 33 -6.42 4.72 -1.32
C THR A 33 -6.75 5.29 0.05
N ALA A 34 -7.96 5.05 0.51
CA ALA A 34 -8.38 5.39 1.87
C ALA A 34 -9.23 4.26 2.40
N PHE A 35 -9.04 3.93 3.67
CA PHE A 35 -9.79 2.85 4.30
C PHE A 35 -9.90 3.07 5.81
N GLU A 36 -10.92 2.46 6.39
CA GLU A 36 -11.10 2.44 7.83
C GLU A 36 -10.37 1.24 8.42
N VAL A 37 -9.68 1.47 9.55
CA VAL A 37 -8.99 0.39 10.26
C VAL A 37 -10.02 -0.42 11.05
N ARG A 38 -10.34 -1.59 10.54
CA ARG A 38 -11.36 -2.47 11.14
C ARG A 38 -10.76 -3.33 12.27
N PRO A 39 -11.61 -3.85 13.18
CA PRO A 39 -11.12 -4.72 14.26
C PRO A 39 -10.33 -5.94 13.79
N GLU A 40 -10.66 -6.47 12.61
CA GLU A 40 -9.95 -7.61 12.01
C GLU A 40 -8.50 -7.29 11.64
N TYR A 41 -8.13 -6.01 11.64
CA TYR A 41 -6.78 -5.54 11.29
C TYR A 41 -5.90 -5.33 12.52
N GLN A 42 -6.38 -5.77 13.68
CA GLN A 42 -5.73 -5.54 14.96
C GLN A 42 -4.46 -6.38 15.12
N GLY A 43 -3.43 -5.74 15.70
CA GLY A 43 -2.27 -6.41 16.27
C GLY A 43 -2.39 -6.38 17.80
N TRP A 44 -1.69 -5.43 18.44
CA TRP A 44 -1.93 -5.18 19.86
C TRP A 44 -3.36 -4.68 20.06
N ALA A 45 -3.92 -4.97 21.22
CA ALA A 45 -5.32 -4.60 21.50
C ALA A 45 -5.59 -3.12 21.17
N GLY A 46 -6.53 -2.87 20.28
CA GLY A 46 -6.94 -1.53 19.88
C GLY A 46 -6.05 -0.83 18.86
N ILE A 47 -4.99 -1.49 18.40
CA ILE A 47 -4.00 -0.89 17.49
C ILE A 47 -3.88 -1.73 16.23
N VAL A 48 -3.78 -1.07 15.05
CA VAL A 48 -3.59 -1.77 13.79
C VAL A 48 -2.32 -2.61 13.82
N HIS A 49 -2.38 -3.79 13.21
CA HIS A 49 -1.19 -4.62 13.05
C HIS A 49 -0.23 -3.96 12.06
N GLY A 50 1.05 -3.82 12.46
CA GLY A 50 2.07 -3.19 11.61
C GLY A 50 2.24 -3.88 10.27
N GLY A 51 2.18 -5.19 10.24
CA GLY A 51 2.25 -5.95 8.99
C GLY A 51 1.07 -5.71 8.07
N LEU A 52 -0.10 -5.44 8.62
CA LEU A 52 -1.27 -5.09 7.80
C LEU A 52 -1.10 -3.72 7.17
N LEU A 53 -0.60 -2.75 7.94
CA LEU A 53 -0.31 -1.42 7.41
C LEU A 53 0.77 -1.49 6.33
N ALA A 54 1.79 -2.34 6.54
CA ALA A 54 2.81 -2.60 5.54
C ALA A 54 2.22 -3.19 4.25
N THR A 55 1.25 -4.08 4.37
CA THR A 55 0.53 -4.64 3.21
C THR A 55 -0.16 -3.54 2.40
N ALA A 56 -0.85 -2.64 3.07
CA ALA A 56 -1.55 -1.54 2.40
C ALA A 56 -0.58 -0.58 1.71
N LEU A 57 0.54 -0.27 2.36
CA LEU A 57 1.59 0.58 1.78
C LEU A 57 2.26 -0.10 0.57
N ASP A 58 2.60 -1.38 0.69
CA ASP A 58 3.20 -2.15 -0.40
C ASP A 58 2.25 -2.22 -1.60
N GLU A 59 0.98 -2.53 -1.36
CA GLU A 59 0.00 -2.64 -2.43
C GLU A 59 -0.17 -1.30 -3.16
N THR A 60 -0.20 -0.20 -2.45
CA THR A 60 -0.31 1.13 -3.08
C THR A 60 0.82 1.36 -4.07
N MET A 61 2.04 1.00 -3.70
CA MET A 61 3.20 1.14 -4.57
C MET A 61 3.21 0.10 -5.70
N ALA A 62 2.91 -1.15 -5.39
CA ALA A 62 2.91 -2.23 -6.38
C ALA A 62 1.79 -2.03 -7.41
N ARG A 63 0.60 -1.70 -6.97
CA ARG A 63 -0.54 -1.48 -7.88
C ARG A 63 -0.33 -0.24 -8.74
N LEU A 64 0.32 0.79 -8.22
CA LEU A 64 0.71 1.97 -9.00
C LEU A 64 1.53 1.55 -10.23
N LEU A 65 2.51 0.68 -10.04
CA LEU A 65 3.33 0.20 -11.15
C LEU A 65 2.49 -0.55 -12.17
N TRP A 66 1.60 -1.41 -11.71
CA TRP A 66 0.69 -2.14 -12.58
C TRP A 66 -0.16 -1.19 -13.42
N GLU A 67 -0.74 -0.16 -12.80
CA GLU A 67 -1.58 0.81 -13.50
C GLU A 67 -0.79 1.66 -14.51
N LYS A 68 0.52 1.79 -14.30
CA LYS A 68 1.44 2.46 -15.24
C LYS A 68 2.01 1.48 -16.27
N GLU A 69 1.47 0.27 -16.34
CA GLU A 69 1.91 -0.78 -17.26
C GLU A 69 3.37 -1.19 -17.05
N ILE A 70 3.84 -1.11 -15.82
CA ILE A 70 5.16 -1.58 -15.41
C ILE A 70 4.96 -2.88 -14.65
N GLU A 71 5.34 -4.00 -15.26
CA GLU A 71 5.28 -5.30 -14.59
C GLU A 71 6.54 -5.48 -13.75
N ALA A 72 6.40 -5.33 -12.44
CA ALA A 72 7.52 -5.41 -11.52
C ALA A 72 7.08 -6.06 -10.22
N ILE A 73 8.03 -6.70 -9.54
CA ILE A 73 7.80 -7.36 -8.26
C ILE A 73 8.63 -6.65 -7.19
N THR A 74 8.04 -6.40 -6.03
CA THR A 74 8.72 -5.79 -4.90
C THR A 74 9.87 -6.69 -4.45
N GLY A 75 11.09 -6.17 -4.51
CA GLY A 75 12.28 -6.87 -4.06
C GLY A 75 12.76 -6.41 -2.69
N ARG A 76 12.49 -5.15 -2.35
CA ARG A 76 12.85 -4.58 -1.06
C ARG A 76 11.77 -3.62 -0.60
N LEU A 77 11.34 -3.79 0.64
CA LEU A 77 10.33 -2.93 1.26
C LEU A 77 10.87 -2.42 2.59
N GLU A 78 10.87 -1.11 2.78
CA GLU A 78 11.29 -0.47 4.00
C GLU A 78 10.12 0.34 4.54
N ILE A 79 9.71 0.06 5.78
CA ILE A 79 8.60 0.74 6.44
C ILE A 79 9.14 1.46 7.66
N ARG A 80 8.74 2.71 7.83
CA ARG A 80 8.98 3.46 9.04
C ARG A 80 7.66 3.81 9.69
N TYR A 81 7.43 3.28 10.87
CA TYR A 81 6.22 3.58 11.66
C TYR A 81 6.48 4.79 12.54
N ARG A 82 5.62 5.80 12.43
CA ARG A 82 5.76 7.06 13.17
C ARG A 82 4.84 7.13 14.37
N LYS A 83 3.62 6.62 14.22
CA LYS A 83 2.59 6.66 15.27
C LYS A 83 1.74 5.41 15.21
N PRO A 84 1.30 4.89 16.36
CA PRO A 84 0.31 3.82 16.35
C PRO A 84 -1.02 4.35 15.79
N VAL A 85 -1.73 3.47 15.10
CA VAL A 85 -3.03 3.78 14.52
C VAL A 85 -4.07 2.94 15.23
N LYS A 86 -5.11 3.57 15.73
CA LYS A 86 -6.16 2.91 16.49
C LYS A 86 -7.22 2.31 15.57
N ILE A 87 -7.81 1.21 16.03
CA ILE A 87 -8.99 0.63 15.38
C ILE A 87 -10.07 1.71 15.30
N GLY A 88 -10.72 1.81 14.14
CA GLY A 88 -11.75 2.82 13.87
C GLY A 88 -11.24 4.08 13.20
N GLU A 89 -9.93 4.33 13.20
CA GLU A 89 -9.37 5.46 12.49
C GLU A 89 -9.41 5.23 10.98
N ARG A 90 -9.51 6.34 10.23
CA ARG A 90 -9.44 6.31 8.78
C ARG A 90 -8.05 6.73 8.34
N LEU A 91 -7.48 5.98 7.41
CA LEU A 91 -6.16 6.25 6.83
C LEU A 91 -6.30 6.60 5.36
N GLU A 92 -5.47 7.53 4.91
CA GLU A 92 -5.25 7.78 3.49
C GLU A 92 -3.79 7.44 3.17
N ILE A 93 -3.59 6.66 2.11
CA ILE A 93 -2.25 6.29 1.65
C ILE A 93 -2.05 6.86 0.25
N ARG A 94 -0.91 7.51 0.04
CA ARG A 94 -0.49 8.06 -1.24
C ARG A 94 0.85 7.49 -1.63
N GLY A 95 0.95 7.03 -2.88
CA GLY A 95 2.18 6.50 -3.43
C GLY A 95 2.57 7.20 -4.73
N ARG A 96 3.86 7.20 -5.01
CA ARG A 96 4.40 7.74 -6.27
C ARG A 96 5.67 7.04 -6.66
N ILE A 97 5.99 7.08 -7.95
CA ILE A 97 7.27 6.62 -8.46
C ILE A 97 8.27 7.75 -8.26
N THR A 98 9.42 7.45 -7.67
CA THR A 98 10.49 8.44 -7.48
C THR A 98 11.60 8.28 -8.50
N ARG A 99 11.83 7.07 -9.01
CA ARG A 99 12.89 6.82 -9.98
C ARG A 99 12.60 5.53 -10.73
N ARG A 100 12.86 5.56 -12.03
CA ARG A 100 12.84 4.36 -12.85
C ARG A 100 14.09 4.30 -13.70
N ARG A 101 14.84 3.22 -13.53
CA ARG A 101 16.02 2.92 -14.32
C ARG A 101 15.99 1.42 -14.58
N SER A 102 15.30 1.04 -15.66
CA SER A 102 15.04 -0.37 -15.96
C SER A 102 16.27 -1.25 -15.78
N PRO A 103 16.18 -2.39 -15.10
CA PRO A 103 14.94 -3.00 -14.60
C PRO A 103 14.50 -2.55 -13.20
N VAL A 104 15.12 -1.53 -12.61
CA VAL A 104 14.87 -1.09 -11.23
C VAL A 104 13.87 0.06 -11.21
N VAL A 105 12.86 -0.05 -10.36
CA VAL A 105 11.88 1.01 -10.11
C VAL A 105 11.82 1.30 -8.62
N GLU A 106 11.94 2.56 -8.25
CA GLU A 106 11.85 3.00 -6.86
C GLU A 106 10.54 3.76 -6.65
N THR A 107 9.84 3.41 -5.57
CA THR A 107 8.57 4.02 -5.18
C THR A 107 8.60 4.43 -3.73
N VAL A 108 7.76 5.38 -3.37
CA VAL A 108 7.53 5.79 -1.99
C VAL A 108 6.04 5.86 -1.75
N ALA A 109 5.65 5.72 -0.48
CA ALA A 109 4.28 5.91 -0.06
C ALA A 109 4.25 6.44 1.37
N GLU A 110 3.18 7.12 1.72
CA GLU A 110 2.95 7.53 3.10
C GLU A 110 1.50 7.33 3.48
N ALA A 111 1.28 7.00 4.75
CA ALA A 111 -0.04 6.87 5.34
C ALA A 111 -0.27 8.05 6.28
N ARG A 112 -1.41 8.71 6.12
CA ARG A 112 -1.83 9.81 6.98
C ARG A 112 -3.09 9.45 7.73
N GLY A 113 -3.12 9.87 8.99
CA GLY A 113 -4.29 9.72 9.84
C GLY A 113 -5.33 10.81 9.59
N THR A 114 -6.40 10.77 10.37
CA THR A 114 -7.55 11.69 10.24
C THR A 114 -7.17 13.15 10.42
N GLY A 115 -6.17 13.44 11.25
CA GLY A 115 -5.67 14.80 11.47
C GLY A 115 -4.66 15.27 10.43
N GLY A 116 -4.36 14.46 9.42
CA GLY A 116 -3.39 14.79 8.38
C GLY A 116 -1.95 14.47 8.75
N GLU A 117 -1.71 13.94 9.93
CA GLU A 117 -0.36 13.55 10.37
C GLU A 117 0.12 12.28 9.67
N VAL A 118 1.40 12.23 9.36
CA VAL A 118 2.03 11.03 8.80
C VAL A 118 2.18 10.00 9.90
N VAL A 119 1.56 8.84 9.73
CA VAL A 119 1.63 7.74 10.71
C VAL A 119 2.61 6.66 10.29
N ALA A 120 2.89 6.52 8.99
CA ALA A 120 3.89 5.58 8.47
C ALA A 120 4.37 6.05 7.10
N GLU A 121 5.60 5.66 6.78
CA GLU A 121 6.23 5.93 5.48
C GLU A 121 6.82 4.65 4.94
N ALA A 122 6.86 4.53 3.62
CA ALA A 122 7.41 3.36 2.96
C ALA A 122 8.27 3.74 1.76
N LYS A 123 9.28 2.92 1.52
CA LYS A 123 10.08 2.93 0.29
C LYS A 123 10.14 1.51 -0.23
N ALA A 124 10.03 1.35 -1.53
CA ALA A 124 10.17 0.06 -2.16
C ALA A 124 11.11 0.14 -3.36
N VAL A 125 11.84 -0.94 -3.56
CA VAL A 125 12.62 -1.17 -4.77
C VAL A 125 12.01 -2.39 -5.44
N SER A 126 11.53 -2.20 -6.66
CA SER A 126 10.89 -3.27 -7.43
C SER A 126 11.71 -3.58 -8.66
N MET A 127 11.63 -4.82 -9.13
CA MET A 127 12.36 -5.29 -10.31
C MET A 127 11.36 -5.63 -11.40
N GLU A 128 11.57 -5.05 -12.57
CA GLU A 128 10.77 -5.38 -13.77
C GLU A 128 11.05 -6.83 -14.16
N VAL A 129 10.01 -7.51 -14.55
CA VAL A 129 10.05 -8.93 -14.91
C VAL A 129 9.63 -9.17 -16.34
#